data_54885619820272a8e263c49bcbd52ff7
#
_entry.id   54885619820272a8e263c49bcbd52ff7
#
_cell.length_a   1.000
_cell.length_b   1.000
_cell.length_c   1.000
_cell.angle_alpha   90.00
_cell.angle_beta   90.00
_cell.angle_gamma   90.00
#
_symmetry.space_group_name_H-M   'P 1'
#
loop_
_entity.id
_entity.type
_entity.pdbx_description
1 polymer ?
#
loop_
_entity_poly.entity_id
_entity_poly.type
_entity_poly.pdbx_seq_one_letter_code
_entity_poly.pdbx_strand_id
1 'polypeptide(L)'
;MRASPDGSGERNFRITNNNAIDMHVGKRVRLRRTLMGMSQEQLGANLDITFQQVQKYERGSNRISASRLWDISQILDVPISFSFDDMSESTMRNSPRRISRGGGATDVDFEIVTDPMARRETLELVRTYYTIRNPAVSKRIAEMVKSIATTLAGE
;
A
#
# COMPACT_ATOMS: atom_id res chain seq x y z
N MET A 1 45.31 -34.76 19.13
CA MET A 1 44.37 -33.84 19.75
C MET A 1 43.91 -32.85 18.67
N ARG A 2 42.77 -33.06 18.07
CA ARG A 2 42.27 -32.28 16.91
C ARG A 2 41.09 -31.48 17.37
N ALA A 3 41.23 -30.15 17.30
CA ALA A 3 40.15 -29.21 17.50
C ALA A 3 39.36 -29.09 16.20
N SER A 4 38.05 -29.38 16.25
CA SER A 4 37.11 -29.07 15.19
C SER A 4 36.71 -27.61 15.26
N PRO A 5 36.67 -26.89 14.15
CA PRO A 5 36.02 -25.59 14.13
C PRO A 5 34.54 -25.80 13.82
N ASP A 6 33.72 -25.69 14.84
CA ASP A 6 32.28 -25.57 14.70
C ASP A 6 31.98 -24.12 14.27
N GLY A 7 31.83 -23.97 13.01
CA GLY A 7 31.44 -22.70 12.36
C GLY A 7 30.00 -22.76 11.89
N SER A 8 29.05 -23.04 12.78
CA SER A 8 27.63 -22.83 12.49
C SER A 8 27.35 -21.32 12.49
N GLY A 9 27.74 -20.68 11.39
CA GLY A 9 27.28 -19.33 11.07
C GLY A 9 25.76 -19.34 10.90
N GLU A 10 25.05 -19.22 12.00
CA GLU A 10 23.66 -18.78 11.99
C GLU A 10 23.61 -17.44 11.29
N ARG A 11 23.41 -17.50 9.98
CA ARG A 11 22.99 -16.33 9.22
C ARG A 11 21.63 -15.92 9.75
N ASN A 12 21.65 -15.08 10.77
CA ASN A 12 20.50 -14.29 11.21
C ASN A 12 20.01 -13.52 9.98
N PHE A 13 19.16 -14.18 9.21
CA PHE A 13 18.39 -13.56 8.15
C PHE A 13 17.34 -12.68 8.82
N ARG A 14 17.79 -11.57 9.40
CA ARG A 14 16.89 -10.49 9.81
C ARG A 14 16.27 -9.97 8.52
N ILE A 15 15.14 -10.58 8.18
CA ILE A 15 14.23 -10.06 7.17
C ILE A 15 13.60 -8.79 7.75
N THR A 16 14.35 -7.70 7.77
CA THR A 16 13.75 -6.37 7.78
C THR A 16 13.37 -6.07 6.33
N ASN A 17 12.55 -6.95 5.75
CA ASN A 17 12.12 -6.79 4.39
C ASN A 17 10.86 -5.96 4.36
N ASN A 18 11.02 -4.65 4.33
CA ASN A 18 10.03 -3.81 3.68
C ASN A 18 10.15 -4.09 2.16
N ASN A 19 9.60 -5.22 1.72
CA ASN A 19 9.55 -5.52 0.29
C ASN A 19 8.67 -4.47 -0.39
N ALA A 20 9.13 -3.91 -1.50
CA ALA A 20 8.41 -2.85 -2.21
C ALA A 20 6.98 -3.26 -2.61
N ILE A 21 6.77 -4.55 -2.90
CA ILE A 21 5.44 -5.10 -3.19
C ILE A 21 4.57 -5.11 -1.93
N ASP A 22 5.10 -5.56 -0.79
CA ASP A 22 4.35 -5.58 0.48
C ASP A 22 3.96 -4.15 0.90
N MET A 23 4.84 -3.17 0.68
CA MET A 23 4.55 -1.75 0.90
C MET A 23 3.47 -1.22 -0.05
N HIS A 24 3.53 -1.59 -1.32
CA HIS A 24 2.50 -1.19 -2.30
C HIS A 24 1.14 -1.74 -1.90
N VAL A 25 1.04 -3.04 -1.64
CA VAL A 25 -0.20 -3.69 -1.19
C VAL A 25 -0.73 -3.05 0.08
N GLY A 26 0.13 -2.78 1.06
CA GLY A 26 -0.25 -2.10 2.30
C GLY A 26 -0.84 -0.71 2.06
N LYS A 27 -0.25 0.07 1.17
CA LYS A 27 -0.77 1.39 0.77
C LYS A 27 -2.15 1.30 0.11
N ARG A 28 -2.36 0.30 -0.77
CA ARG A 28 -3.67 0.08 -1.42
C ARG A 28 -4.74 -0.31 -0.42
N VAL A 29 -4.43 -1.18 0.53
CA VAL A 29 -5.32 -1.55 1.64
C VAL A 29 -5.69 -0.30 2.46
N ARG A 30 -4.71 0.49 2.87
CA ARG A 30 -4.92 1.75 3.60
C ARG A 30 -5.80 2.71 2.83
N LEU A 31 -5.52 2.91 1.54
CA LEU A 31 -6.30 3.80 0.67
C LEU A 31 -7.77 3.40 0.69
N ARG A 32 -8.08 2.14 0.39
CA ARG A 32 -9.47 1.67 0.33
C ARG A 32 -10.18 1.76 1.67
N ARG A 33 -9.52 1.32 2.75
CA ARG A 33 -10.06 1.45 4.10
C ARG A 33 -10.43 2.91 4.43
N THR A 34 -9.54 3.84 4.12
CA THR A 34 -9.75 5.26 4.39
C THR A 34 -10.89 5.83 3.55
N LEU A 35 -10.99 5.45 2.28
CA LEU A 35 -12.10 5.85 1.41
C LEU A 35 -13.45 5.35 1.94
N MET A 36 -13.48 4.17 2.54
CA MET A 36 -14.69 3.65 3.20
C MET A 36 -14.97 4.32 4.56
N GLY A 37 -14.09 5.19 5.04
CA GLY A 37 -14.24 5.83 6.35
C GLY A 37 -13.98 4.90 7.53
N MET A 38 -13.39 3.74 7.30
CA MET A 38 -13.12 2.73 8.31
C MET A 38 -11.84 3.06 9.09
N SER A 39 -11.84 2.91 10.42
CA SER A 39 -10.63 3.03 11.22
C SER A 39 -9.78 1.75 11.17
N GLN A 40 -8.52 1.82 11.62
CA GLN A 40 -7.66 0.62 11.74
C GLN A 40 -8.20 -0.37 12.77
N GLU A 41 -8.82 0.13 13.83
CA GLU A 41 -9.49 -0.68 14.86
C GLU A 41 -10.68 -1.43 14.27
N GLN A 42 -11.51 -0.76 13.46
CA GLN A 42 -12.65 -1.38 12.81
C GLN A 42 -12.23 -2.46 11.81
N LEU A 43 -11.19 -2.20 11.01
CA LEU A 43 -10.65 -3.22 10.11
C LEU A 43 -10.06 -4.39 10.90
N GLY A 44 -9.35 -4.11 11.99
CA GLY A 44 -8.80 -5.13 12.88
C GLY A 44 -9.88 -6.02 13.49
N ALA A 45 -10.96 -5.42 14.00
CA ALA A 45 -12.11 -6.14 14.55
C ALA A 45 -12.77 -7.05 13.50
N ASN A 46 -12.97 -6.57 12.27
CA ASN A 46 -13.55 -7.36 11.19
C ASN A 46 -12.65 -8.51 10.71
N LEU A 47 -11.35 -8.40 10.91
CA LEU A 47 -10.35 -9.41 10.55
C LEU A 47 -9.97 -10.33 11.72
N ASP A 48 -10.51 -10.08 12.91
CA ASP A 48 -10.12 -10.76 14.15
C ASP A 48 -8.60 -10.66 14.43
N ILE A 49 -8.06 -9.44 14.28
CA ILE A 49 -6.66 -9.09 14.57
C ILE A 49 -6.58 -7.73 15.27
N THR A 50 -5.43 -7.45 15.86
CA THR A 50 -5.20 -6.17 16.53
C THR A 50 -5.00 -5.02 15.53
N PHE A 51 -5.30 -3.79 15.94
CA PHE A 51 -5.04 -2.61 15.11
C PHE A 51 -3.54 -2.43 14.80
N GLN A 52 -2.65 -2.84 15.71
CA GLN A 52 -1.19 -2.83 15.48
C GLN A 52 -0.82 -3.75 14.33
N GLN A 53 -1.50 -4.89 14.17
CA GLN A 53 -1.28 -5.79 13.05
C GLN A 53 -1.75 -5.17 11.74
N VAL A 54 -2.92 -4.50 11.74
CA VAL A 54 -3.39 -3.72 10.58
C VAL A 54 -2.37 -2.64 10.21
N GLN A 55 -1.86 -1.91 11.20
CA GLN A 55 -0.85 -0.88 10.97
C GLN A 55 0.43 -1.43 10.34
N LYS A 56 0.88 -2.62 10.78
CA LYS A 56 2.03 -3.31 10.17
C LYS A 56 1.76 -3.73 8.73
N TYR A 57 0.56 -4.20 8.42
CA TYR A 57 0.15 -4.51 7.05
C TYR A 57 0.14 -3.27 6.16
N GLU A 58 -0.45 -2.18 6.61
CA GLU A 58 -0.55 -0.93 5.84
C GLU A 58 0.82 -0.26 5.60
N ARG A 59 1.78 -0.49 6.50
CA ARG A 59 3.17 -0.03 6.32
C ARG A 59 4.03 -0.97 5.48
N GLY A 60 3.54 -2.16 5.16
CA GLY A 60 4.31 -3.20 4.48
C GLY A 60 5.41 -3.81 5.34
N SER A 61 5.44 -3.53 6.66
CA SER A 61 6.42 -4.12 7.59
C SER A 61 6.12 -5.58 7.93
N ASN A 62 4.88 -6.01 7.72
CA ASN A 62 4.47 -7.41 7.77
C ASN A 62 3.84 -7.81 6.43
N ARG A 63 4.25 -8.96 5.94
CA ARG A 63 3.65 -9.55 4.74
C ARG A 63 2.22 -10.01 5.03
N ILE A 64 1.32 -9.72 4.11
CA ILE A 64 -0.06 -10.21 4.13
C ILE A 64 -0.09 -11.57 3.44
N SER A 65 -0.56 -12.61 4.12
CA SER A 65 -0.76 -13.91 3.50
C SER A 65 -1.88 -13.87 2.47
N ALA A 66 -1.89 -14.81 1.52
CA ALA A 66 -2.92 -14.86 0.49
C ALA A 66 -4.34 -14.98 1.07
N SER A 67 -4.54 -15.81 2.10
CA SER A 67 -5.83 -15.95 2.79
C SER A 67 -6.24 -14.66 3.47
N ARG A 68 -5.31 -13.98 4.15
CA ARG A 68 -5.58 -12.71 4.82
C ARG A 68 -5.88 -11.59 3.81
N LEU A 69 -5.21 -11.59 2.66
CA LEU A 69 -5.49 -10.65 1.58
C LEU A 69 -6.90 -10.88 1.00
N TRP A 70 -7.33 -12.13 0.91
CA TRP A 70 -8.70 -12.47 0.54
C TRP A 70 -9.71 -11.89 1.53
N ASP A 71 -9.54 -12.13 2.85
CA ASP A 71 -10.43 -11.60 3.89
C ASP A 71 -10.51 -10.06 3.81
N ILE A 72 -9.36 -9.40 3.65
CA ILE A 72 -9.29 -7.94 3.48
C ILE A 72 -10.08 -7.49 2.25
N SER A 73 -9.95 -8.18 1.12
CA SER A 73 -10.65 -7.83 -0.11
C SER A 73 -12.17 -7.92 0.05
N GLN A 74 -12.66 -8.93 0.77
CA GLN A 74 -14.09 -9.09 1.07
C GLN A 74 -14.61 -7.97 1.99
N ILE A 75 -13.87 -7.65 3.06
CA ILE A 75 -14.26 -6.60 4.00
C ILE A 75 -14.24 -5.22 3.35
N LEU A 76 -13.26 -4.97 2.49
CA LEU A 76 -13.11 -3.69 1.79
C LEU A 76 -13.94 -3.60 0.49
N ASP A 77 -14.67 -4.65 0.14
CA ASP A 77 -15.48 -4.74 -1.07
C ASP A 77 -14.71 -4.33 -2.33
N VAL A 78 -13.61 -5.02 -2.58
CA VAL A 78 -12.77 -4.86 -3.77
C VAL A 78 -12.26 -6.22 -4.25
N PRO A 79 -11.99 -6.40 -5.55
CA PRO A 79 -11.31 -7.60 -6.02
C PRO A 79 -9.86 -7.63 -5.50
N ILE A 80 -9.27 -8.83 -5.35
CA ILE A 80 -7.87 -8.98 -4.91
C ILE A 80 -6.90 -8.21 -5.82
N SER A 81 -7.19 -8.15 -7.13
CA SER A 81 -6.38 -7.41 -8.11
C SER A 81 -6.19 -5.94 -7.74
N PHE A 82 -7.17 -5.33 -7.07
CA PHE A 82 -7.08 -3.96 -6.57
C PHE A 82 -5.81 -3.72 -5.75
N SER A 83 -5.37 -4.69 -4.97
CA SER A 83 -4.15 -4.58 -4.15
C SER A 83 -2.86 -4.46 -4.97
N PHE A 84 -2.90 -4.82 -6.24
CA PHE A 84 -1.77 -4.81 -7.17
C PHE A 84 -1.93 -3.79 -8.31
N ASP A 85 -3.09 -3.13 -8.41
CA ASP A 85 -3.33 -2.10 -9.41
C ASP A 85 -2.35 -0.93 -9.23
N ASP A 86 -1.99 -0.28 -10.34
CA ASP A 86 -1.07 0.87 -10.38
C ASP A 86 0.34 0.58 -9.82
N MET A 87 0.74 -0.70 -9.79
CA MET A 87 2.09 -1.06 -9.37
C MET A 87 3.12 -0.62 -10.40
N SER A 88 4.10 0.19 -9.99
CA SER A 88 5.16 0.66 -10.87
C SER A 88 6.09 -0.49 -11.31
N GLU A 89 6.70 -0.35 -12.48
CA GLU A 89 7.70 -1.32 -12.96
C GLU A 89 8.88 -1.48 -11.97
N SER A 90 9.31 -0.40 -11.34
CA SER A 90 10.36 -0.44 -10.33
C SER A 90 9.96 -1.30 -9.12
N THR A 91 8.70 -1.19 -8.67
CA THR A 91 8.15 -2.06 -7.61
C THR A 91 8.11 -3.52 -8.06
N MET A 92 7.66 -3.80 -9.28
CA MET A 92 7.61 -5.16 -9.84
C MET A 92 9.01 -5.80 -9.96
N ARG A 93 10.03 -4.99 -10.27
CA ARG A 93 11.43 -5.46 -10.34
C ARG A 93 11.99 -5.89 -8.99
N ASN A 94 11.46 -5.37 -7.90
CA ASN A 94 11.85 -5.72 -6.52
C ASN A 94 11.11 -6.95 -5.97
N SER A 95 10.62 -7.83 -6.85
CA SER A 95 10.05 -9.11 -6.40
C SER A 95 11.13 -10.01 -5.77
N PRO A 96 10.80 -10.81 -4.75
CA PRO A 96 11.75 -11.71 -4.08
C PRO A 96 12.50 -12.61 -5.06
N ARG A 97 11.85 -13.08 -6.12
CA ARG A 97 12.44 -13.91 -7.18
C ARG A 97 13.55 -13.18 -7.96
N ARG A 98 13.37 -11.88 -8.23
CA ARG A 98 14.33 -11.07 -8.97
C ARG A 98 15.52 -10.69 -8.11
N ILE A 99 15.29 -10.35 -6.86
CA ILE A 99 16.34 -10.07 -5.87
C ILE A 99 17.24 -11.29 -5.69
N SER A 100 16.67 -12.50 -5.54
CA SER A 100 17.42 -13.75 -5.37
C SER A 100 18.29 -14.13 -6.59
N ARG A 101 18.02 -13.58 -7.78
CA ARG A 101 18.76 -13.84 -9.01
C ARG A 101 19.87 -12.83 -9.28
N GLY A 102 20.27 -12.01 -8.31
CA GLY A 102 21.35 -11.03 -8.44
C GLY A 102 20.99 -9.80 -9.28
N GLY A 103 19.71 -9.58 -9.55
CA GLY A 103 19.22 -8.29 -9.99
C GLY A 103 19.46 -7.31 -8.86
N GLY A 104 20.56 -6.53 -8.95
CA GLY A 104 21.00 -5.67 -7.88
C GLY A 104 19.84 -4.86 -7.31
N ALA A 105 19.73 -4.89 -6.00
CA ALA A 105 19.14 -3.79 -5.29
C ALA A 105 19.99 -2.57 -5.64
N THR A 106 19.69 -1.90 -6.75
CA THR A 106 20.00 -0.50 -6.82
C THR A 106 19.27 0.07 -5.61
N ASP A 107 20.02 0.72 -4.73
CA ASP A 107 19.46 1.65 -3.77
C ASP A 107 18.47 2.49 -4.57
N VAL A 108 17.22 2.05 -4.60
CA VAL A 108 16.14 2.90 -4.98
C VAL A 108 16.09 3.82 -3.79
N ASP A 109 16.76 4.99 -3.90
CA ASP A 109 16.35 6.14 -3.14
C ASP A 109 14.84 6.15 -3.26
N PHE A 110 14.21 5.66 -2.22
CA PHE A 110 12.79 5.75 -2.07
C PHE A 110 12.54 7.24 -1.80
N GLU A 111 12.68 8.05 -2.86
CA GLU A 111 11.93 9.28 -2.87
C GLU A 111 10.56 8.85 -2.46
N ILE A 112 10.22 9.21 -1.25
CA ILE A 112 8.84 9.25 -0.82
C ILE A 112 8.22 10.25 -1.78
N VAL A 113 7.93 9.78 -3.00
CA VAL A 113 6.96 10.44 -3.86
C VAL A 113 5.74 10.47 -2.97
N THR A 114 5.54 11.60 -2.38
CA THR A 114 4.48 11.83 -1.41
C THR A 114 3.24 11.55 -2.21
N ASP A 115 2.76 10.30 -2.11
CA ASP A 115 1.57 9.86 -2.81
C ASP A 115 0.50 10.92 -2.50
N PRO A 116 0.05 11.70 -3.48
CA PRO A 116 -0.93 12.75 -3.23
C PRO A 116 -2.15 12.21 -2.51
N MET A 117 -2.46 10.91 -2.73
CA MET A 117 -3.56 10.21 -2.06
C MET A 117 -3.24 9.84 -0.61
N ALA A 118 -1.99 9.95 -0.15
CA ALA A 118 -1.64 9.76 1.25
C ALA A 118 -1.89 11.02 2.10
N ARG A 119 -2.14 12.16 1.48
CA ARG A 119 -2.44 13.40 2.19
C ARG A 119 -3.85 13.36 2.76
N ARG A 120 -3.99 13.77 4.02
CA ARG A 120 -5.28 13.83 4.70
C ARG A 120 -6.28 14.68 3.92
N GLU A 121 -5.85 15.83 3.43
CA GLU A 121 -6.65 16.76 2.63
C GLU A 121 -7.22 16.10 1.36
N THR A 122 -6.39 15.36 0.62
CA THR A 122 -6.82 14.63 -0.57
C THR A 122 -7.86 13.57 -0.23
N LEU A 123 -7.63 12.82 0.86
CA LEU A 123 -8.58 11.80 1.31
C LEU A 123 -9.91 12.40 1.75
N GLU A 124 -9.90 13.53 2.44
CA GLU A 124 -11.12 14.25 2.84
C GLU A 124 -11.89 14.76 1.61
N LEU A 125 -11.18 15.31 0.62
CA LEU A 125 -11.78 15.76 -0.65
C LEU A 125 -12.44 14.60 -1.39
N VAL A 126 -11.74 13.48 -1.55
CA VAL A 126 -12.26 12.28 -2.22
C VAL A 126 -13.47 11.73 -1.47
N ARG A 127 -13.41 11.62 -0.15
CA ARG A 127 -14.55 11.17 0.68
C ARG A 127 -15.77 12.07 0.47
N THR A 128 -15.59 13.40 0.54
CA THR A 128 -16.66 14.36 0.32
C THR A 128 -17.25 14.25 -1.09
N TYR A 129 -16.40 14.06 -2.10
CA TYR A 129 -16.85 13.85 -3.47
C TYR A 129 -17.77 12.63 -3.61
N TYR A 130 -17.41 11.51 -2.97
CA TYR A 130 -18.23 10.29 -3.02
C TYR A 130 -19.53 10.34 -2.20
N THR A 131 -19.74 11.36 -1.35
CA THR A 131 -21.04 11.58 -0.70
C THR A 131 -22.08 12.20 -1.64
N ILE A 132 -21.63 12.75 -2.77
CA ILE A 132 -22.50 13.38 -3.76
C ILE A 132 -23.23 12.29 -4.55
N ARG A 133 -24.49 12.11 -4.25
CA ARG A 133 -25.33 11.06 -4.89
C ARG A 133 -25.81 11.41 -6.30
N ASN A 134 -25.75 12.69 -6.68
CA ASN A 134 -26.20 13.14 -8.00
C ASN A 134 -25.05 13.10 -9.02
N PRO A 135 -25.12 12.22 -10.04
CA PRO A 135 -24.04 12.06 -11.02
C PRO A 135 -23.75 13.33 -11.82
N ALA A 136 -24.77 14.14 -12.09
CA ALA A 136 -24.61 15.39 -12.85
C ALA A 136 -23.81 16.43 -12.03
N VAL A 137 -24.05 16.48 -10.72
CA VAL A 137 -23.32 17.38 -9.79
C VAL A 137 -21.87 16.90 -9.66
N SER A 138 -21.65 15.61 -9.45
CA SER A 138 -20.30 15.04 -9.36
C SER A 138 -19.46 15.31 -10.60
N LYS A 139 -20.07 15.15 -11.79
CA LYS A 139 -19.42 15.44 -13.06
C LYS A 139 -19.02 16.90 -13.18
N ARG A 140 -19.92 17.85 -12.84
CA ARG A 140 -19.63 19.28 -12.88
C ARG A 140 -18.52 19.70 -11.92
N ILE A 141 -18.46 19.11 -10.72
CA ILE A 141 -17.39 19.35 -9.74
C ILE A 141 -16.06 18.87 -10.30
N ALA A 142 -16.01 17.67 -10.88
CA ALA A 142 -14.80 17.14 -11.49
C ALA A 142 -14.30 18.01 -12.66
N GLU A 143 -15.22 18.49 -13.52
CA GLU A 143 -14.91 19.41 -14.62
C GLU A 143 -14.39 20.74 -14.10
N MET A 144 -14.99 21.28 -13.04
CA MET A 144 -14.55 22.54 -12.41
C MET A 144 -13.13 22.40 -11.83
N VAL A 145 -12.86 21.36 -11.08
CA VAL A 145 -11.50 21.09 -10.52
C VAL A 145 -10.49 20.98 -11.65
N LYS A 146 -10.82 20.27 -12.73
CA LYS A 146 -9.95 20.13 -13.89
C LYS A 146 -9.69 21.49 -14.60
N SER A 147 -10.72 22.31 -14.77
CA SER A 147 -10.61 23.64 -15.37
C SER A 147 -9.69 24.53 -14.55
N ILE A 148 -9.87 24.58 -13.22
CA ILE A 148 -9.03 25.39 -12.31
C ILE A 148 -7.57 24.93 -12.40
N ALA A 149 -7.33 23.62 -12.35
CA ALA A 149 -5.97 23.07 -12.44
C ALA A 149 -5.28 23.43 -13.76
N THR A 150 -6.03 23.39 -14.88
CA THR A 150 -5.49 23.74 -16.21
C THR A 150 -5.17 25.25 -16.31
N THR A 151 -6.01 26.11 -15.74
CA THR A 151 -5.79 27.55 -15.76
C THR A 151 -4.56 27.95 -14.95
N LEU A 152 -4.35 27.34 -13.79
CA LEU A 152 -3.19 27.63 -12.93
C LEU A 152 -1.87 27.00 -13.43
N ALA A 153 -1.94 25.96 -14.24
CA ALA A 153 -0.74 25.33 -14.83
C ALA A 153 -0.26 26.05 -16.11
N GLY A 154 -1.02 27.00 -16.63
CA GLY A 154 -0.70 27.78 -17.82
C GLY A 154 -0.07 29.15 -17.54
N GLU A 155 0.16 29.48 -16.26
CA GLU A 155 0.97 30.61 -15.79
C GLU A 155 2.39 30.16 -15.43
#